data_fc552a5280015914c42c5c76420fa337
#
_entry.id   fc552a5280015914c42c5c76420fa337
#
_cell.length_a   1.000
_cell.length_b   1.000
_cell.length_c   1.000
_cell.angle_alpha   90.00
_cell.angle_beta   90.00
_cell.angle_gamma   90.00
#
_symmetry.space_group_name_H-M   'P 1'
#
loop_
_entity.id
_entity.type
_entity.pdbx_description
1 polymer ?
#
loop_
_entity_poly.entity_id
_entity_poly.type
_entity_poly.pdbx_seq_one_letter_code
_entity_poly.pdbx_strand_id
1 'polypeptide(L)'
;MEKKAVGKGMKSQKQAYLFLAPSLIILTIFVFVPLVGAIAISIMNINIYMNDISFAGLKNYLRMFSDARVGNATLNTFYFALLEVPLQILLALLLVMFMTKNTRWHKLMRTTFYLPYVCSMTAVSIMWSMLLNKNYGMLPYLLGRIGIQMPGLLTSTTWAMPTVIFVTVWKGFGYTLTVLSAAAPTP
;
A
#
# COMPACT_ATOMS: atom_id res chain seq x y z
N MET A 1 -43.01 10.95 31.98
CA MET A 1 -41.91 10.02 32.30
C MET A 1 -40.71 10.19 31.35
N GLU A 2 -40.29 11.42 31.02
CA GLU A 2 -39.34 11.65 29.88
C GLU A 2 -38.03 12.39 30.25
N LYS A 3 -37.75 12.59 31.54
CA LYS A 3 -36.53 13.30 31.97
C LYS A 3 -35.32 12.42 32.35
N LYS A 4 -35.43 11.07 32.25
CA LYS A 4 -34.32 10.16 32.65
C LYS A 4 -33.37 9.75 31.54
N ALA A 5 -33.69 10.00 30.26
CA ALA A 5 -32.88 9.58 29.12
C ALA A 5 -31.69 10.52 28.81
N VAL A 6 -31.83 11.82 29.08
CA VAL A 6 -30.82 12.84 28.74
C VAL A 6 -29.55 12.75 29.60
N GLY A 7 -29.68 12.35 30.87
CA GLY A 7 -28.51 12.25 31.77
C GLY A 7 -27.61 11.05 31.53
N LYS A 8 -28.11 9.98 30.88
CA LYS A 8 -27.37 8.78 30.60
C LYS A 8 -26.46 8.94 29.35
N GLY A 9 -26.89 9.76 28.37
CA GLY A 9 -26.14 10.06 27.16
C GLY A 9 -24.87 10.87 27.42
N MET A 10 -24.94 11.89 28.30
CA MET A 10 -23.77 12.74 28.59
C MET A 10 -22.68 12.04 29.41
N LYS A 11 -23.04 11.13 30.32
CA LYS A 11 -22.04 10.30 31.04
C LYS A 11 -21.37 9.29 30.09
N SER A 12 -22.11 8.71 29.16
CA SER A 12 -21.63 7.79 28.16
C SER A 12 -20.64 8.48 27.19
N GLN A 13 -20.89 9.73 26.79
CA GLN A 13 -19.99 10.50 25.93
C GLN A 13 -18.67 10.81 26.62
N LYS A 14 -18.67 11.25 27.87
CA LYS A 14 -17.42 11.51 28.62
C LYS A 14 -16.57 10.23 28.77
N GLN A 15 -17.21 9.11 29.05
CA GLN A 15 -16.51 7.82 29.12
C GLN A 15 -15.93 7.42 27.76
N ALA A 16 -16.66 7.63 26.65
CA ALA A 16 -16.15 7.38 25.30
C ALA A 16 -14.89 8.21 24.98
N TYR A 17 -14.90 9.52 25.32
CA TYR A 17 -13.72 10.37 25.16
C TYR A 17 -12.54 9.92 26.03
N LEU A 18 -12.79 9.45 27.25
CA LEU A 18 -11.73 8.94 28.12
C LEU A 18 -11.07 7.68 27.55
N PHE A 19 -11.85 6.77 26.95
CA PHE A 19 -11.32 5.59 26.27
C PHE A 19 -10.58 5.93 24.97
N LEU A 20 -10.99 6.97 24.26
CA LEU A 20 -10.33 7.45 23.05
C LEU A 20 -9.09 8.30 23.34
N ALA A 21 -8.99 8.91 24.53
CA ALA A 21 -7.93 9.84 24.87
C ALA A 21 -6.51 9.30 24.65
N PRO A 22 -6.14 8.07 25.05
CA PRO A 22 -4.79 7.53 24.80
C PRO A 22 -4.45 7.48 23.29
N SER A 23 -5.38 7.00 22.47
CA SER A 23 -5.20 6.94 21.03
C SER A 23 -5.11 8.32 20.38
N LEU A 24 -5.97 9.26 20.81
CA LEU A 24 -5.97 10.63 20.32
C LEU A 24 -4.69 11.38 20.70
N ILE A 25 -4.16 11.17 21.89
CA ILE A 25 -2.88 11.77 22.33
C ILE A 25 -1.75 11.26 21.44
N ILE A 26 -1.65 9.95 21.22
CA ILE A 26 -0.63 9.36 20.35
C ILE A 26 -0.75 9.89 18.92
N LEU A 27 -1.97 9.91 18.36
CA LEU A 27 -2.22 10.46 17.02
C LEU A 27 -1.86 11.95 16.95
N THR A 28 -2.19 12.72 17.98
CA THR A 28 -1.88 14.16 18.00
C THR A 28 -0.36 14.37 17.98
N ILE A 29 0.38 13.71 18.86
CA ILE A 29 1.82 13.91 19.01
C ILE A 29 2.59 13.37 17.76
N PHE A 30 2.22 12.18 17.26
CA PHE A 30 3.02 11.52 16.23
C PHE A 30 2.50 11.70 14.80
N VAL A 31 1.26 12.19 14.61
CA VAL A 31 0.67 12.41 13.29
C VAL A 31 0.34 13.89 13.09
N PHE A 32 -0.51 14.48 13.93
CA PHE A 32 -1.00 15.83 13.68
C PHE A 32 0.08 16.90 13.91
N VAL A 33 0.89 16.80 14.96
CA VAL A 33 1.99 17.76 15.20
C VAL A 33 3.03 17.72 14.08
N PRO A 34 3.57 16.55 13.65
CA PRO A 34 4.46 16.49 12.49
C PRO A 34 3.80 16.95 11.18
N LEU A 35 2.52 16.68 10.98
CA LEU A 35 1.79 17.13 9.79
C LEU A 35 1.72 18.66 9.71
N VAL A 36 1.34 19.31 10.81
CA VAL A 36 1.32 20.78 10.90
C VAL A 36 2.75 21.34 10.72
N GLY A 37 3.74 20.69 11.33
CA GLY A 37 5.15 21.02 11.14
C GLY A 37 5.60 20.91 9.69
N ALA A 38 5.22 19.84 8.98
CA ALA A 38 5.53 19.66 7.58
C ALA A 38 4.89 20.76 6.69
N ILE A 39 3.64 21.14 6.97
CA ILE A 39 2.97 22.24 6.28
C ILE A 39 3.72 23.57 6.53
N ALA A 40 4.11 23.86 7.77
CA ALA A 40 4.88 25.05 8.09
C ALA A 40 6.26 25.07 7.36
N ILE A 41 6.96 23.94 7.35
CA ILE A 41 8.25 23.80 6.66
C ILE A 41 8.11 23.92 5.14
N SER A 42 6.99 23.48 4.57
CA SER A 42 6.77 23.50 3.10
C SER A 42 6.76 24.90 2.49
N ILE A 43 6.41 25.92 3.29
CA ILE A 43 6.43 27.34 2.88
C ILE A 43 7.72 28.05 3.28
N MET A 44 8.70 27.35 3.83
CA MET A 44 10.01 27.86 4.22
C MET A 44 11.08 27.37 3.25
N ASN A 45 12.13 28.17 3.10
CA ASN A 45 13.38 27.74 2.46
C ASN A 45 14.34 27.33 3.56
N ILE A 46 14.64 26.05 3.64
CA ILE A 46 15.52 25.48 4.67
C ILE A 46 16.68 24.79 3.98
N ASN A 47 17.91 25.20 4.30
CA ASN A 47 19.09 24.51 3.84
C ASN A 47 19.28 23.19 4.64
N ILE A 48 19.95 22.21 4.03
CA ILE A 48 20.25 20.89 4.65
C ILE A 48 20.95 21.07 6.02
N TYR A 49 21.75 22.12 6.17
CA TYR A 49 22.47 22.46 7.42
C TYR A 49 21.62 23.26 8.43
N MET A 50 20.37 23.59 8.11
CA MET A 50 19.47 24.42 8.93
C MET A 50 20.02 25.79 9.34
N ASN A 51 21.05 26.28 8.64
CA ASN A 51 21.70 27.55 8.97
C ASN A 51 20.97 28.77 8.41
N ASP A 52 20.20 28.59 7.32
CA ASP A 52 19.41 29.65 6.70
C ASP A 52 17.95 29.22 6.61
N ILE A 53 17.13 29.80 7.46
CA ILE A 53 15.68 29.60 7.43
C ILE A 53 15.05 30.91 6.97
N SER A 54 14.44 30.90 5.79
CA SER A 54 13.75 32.06 5.24
C SER A 54 12.36 31.69 4.75
N PHE A 55 11.45 32.65 4.76
CA PHE A 55 10.10 32.44 4.26
C PHE A 55 10.10 32.38 2.73
N ALA A 56 9.69 31.24 2.16
CA ALA A 56 9.66 31.01 0.72
C ALA A 56 8.25 31.19 0.12
N GLY A 57 7.21 31.25 0.94
CA GLY A 57 5.83 31.28 0.47
C GLY A 57 5.50 30.09 -0.42
N LEU A 58 4.89 30.35 -1.59
CA LEU A 58 4.51 29.32 -2.55
C LEU A 58 5.62 28.91 -3.54
N LYS A 59 6.83 29.46 -3.41
CA LYS A 59 7.92 29.22 -4.36
C LYS A 59 8.30 27.75 -4.48
N ASN A 60 8.27 27.01 -3.37
CA ASN A 60 8.55 25.57 -3.35
C ASN A 60 7.51 24.79 -4.16
N TYR A 61 6.25 25.17 -4.06
CA TYR A 61 5.15 24.54 -4.82
C TYR A 61 5.27 24.84 -6.32
N LEU A 62 5.58 26.07 -6.69
CA LEU A 62 5.82 26.42 -8.11
C LEU A 62 7.00 25.64 -8.69
N ARG A 63 8.09 25.52 -7.93
CA ARG A 63 9.23 24.71 -8.33
C ARG A 63 8.88 23.23 -8.47
N MET A 64 8.03 22.70 -7.62
CA MET A 64 7.55 21.33 -7.70
C MET A 64 6.84 21.05 -9.03
N PHE A 65 5.99 21.95 -9.51
CA PHE A 65 5.30 21.81 -10.80
C PHE A 65 6.23 21.90 -12.00
N SER A 66 7.38 22.54 -11.88
CA SER A 66 8.40 22.64 -12.94
C SER A 66 9.46 21.55 -12.88
N ASP A 67 9.49 20.72 -11.83
CA ASP A 67 10.47 19.63 -11.70
C ASP A 67 9.98 18.38 -12.45
N ALA A 68 10.70 18.02 -13.51
CA ALA A 68 10.40 16.83 -14.31
C ALA A 68 10.39 15.52 -13.48
N ARG A 69 11.16 15.46 -12.39
CA ARG A 69 11.16 14.28 -11.50
C ARG A 69 9.84 14.11 -10.78
N VAL A 70 9.23 15.21 -10.34
CA VAL A 70 7.90 15.18 -9.70
C VAL A 70 6.84 14.76 -10.71
N GLY A 71 6.89 15.29 -11.94
CA GLY A 71 6.01 14.88 -13.04
C GLY A 71 6.09 13.38 -13.32
N ASN A 72 7.30 12.86 -13.48
CA ASN A 72 7.53 11.43 -13.73
C ASN A 72 7.10 10.56 -12.55
N ALA A 73 7.37 10.98 -11.30
CA ALA A 73 6.94 10.26 -10.11
C ALA A 73 5.40 10.19 -10.01
N THR A 74 4.74 11.30 -10.31
CA THR A 74 3.27 11.38 -10.31
C THR A 74 2.67 10.46 -11.39
N LEU A 75 3.18 10.50 -12.61
CA LEU A 75 2.75 9.60 -13.69
C LEU A 75 2.96 8.13 -13.33
N ASN A 76 4.11 7.80 -12.79
CA ASN A 76 4.40 6.43 -12.34
C ASN A 76 3.46 5.98 -11.22
N THR A 77 3.11 6.87 -10.30
CA THR A 77 2.15 6.57 -9.22
C THR A 77 0.75 6.30 -9.77
N PHE A 78 0.29 7.12 -10.71
CA PHE A 78 -1.00 6.87 -11.38
C PHE A 78 -0.98 5.59 -12.21
N TYR A 79 0.07 5.35 -12.98
CA TYR A 79 0.24 4.11 -13.74
C TYR A 79 0.20 2.88 -12.83
N PHE A 80 0.94 2.92 -11.72
CA PHE A 80 0.93 1.86 -10.71
C PHE A 80 -0.47 1.63 -10.15
N ALA A 81 -1.12 2.68 -9.64
CA ALA A 81 -2.43 2.56 -8.99
C ALA A 81 -3.54 2.09 -9.95
N LEU A 82 -3.54 2.61 -11.19
CA LEU A 82 -4.53 2.24 -12.22
C LEU A 82 -4.41 0.79 -12.69
N LEU A 83 -3.26 0.18 -12.57
CA LEU A 83 -3.07 -1.23 -12.95
C LEU A 83 -3.14 -2.15 -11.72
N GLU A 84 -2.47 -1.80 -10.64
CA GLU A 84 -2.39 -2.64 -9.43
C GLU A 84 -3.77 -2.87 -8.81
N VAL A 85 -4.53 -1.80 -8.55
CA VAL A 85 -5.82 -1.89 -7.86
C VAL A 85 -6.86 -2.69 -8.67
N PRO A 86 -7.11 -2.41 -9.96
CA PRO A 86 -8.05 -3.21 -10.73
C PRO A 86 -7.61 -4.65 -10.92
N LEU A 87 -6.32 -4.91 -11.18
CA LEU A 87 -5.82 -6.27 -11.35
C LEU A 87 -5.99 -7.09 -10.07
N GLN A 88 -5.67 -6.51 -8.92
CA GLN A 88 -5.83 -7.16 -7.62
C GLN A 88 -7.30 -7.50 -7.33
N ILE A 89 -8.22 -6.55 -7.58
CA ILE A 89 -9.65 -6.75 -7.38
C ILE A 89 -10.18 -7.78 -8.37
N LEU A 90 -9.83 -7.69 -9.64
CA LEU A 90 -10.28 -8.64 -10.68
C LEU A 90 -9.83 -10.05 -10.37
N LEU A 91 -8.56 -10.26 -10.02
CA LEU A 91 -8.05 -11.58 -9.63
C LEU A 91 -8.79 -12.14 -8.40
N ALA A 92 -9.00 -11.30 -7.39
CA ALA A 92 -9.71 -11.70 -6.19
C ALA A 92 -11.18 -12.05 -6.50
N LEU A 93 -11.88 -11.26 -7.32
CA LEU A 93 -13.27 -11.52 -7.74
C LEU A 93 -13.38 -12.81 -8.54
N LEU A 94 -12.50 -13.02 -9.53
CA LEU A 94 -12.48 -14.24 -10.31
C LEU A 94 -12.32 -15.47 -9.41
N LEU A 95 -11.39 -15.43 -8.45
CA LEU A 95 -11.18 -16.54 -7.52
C LEU A 95 -12.37 -16.73 -6.57
N VAL A 96 -12.99 -15.66 -6.07
CA VAL A 96 -14.21 -15.76 -5.24
C VAL A 96 -15.32 -16.47 -6.00
N MET A 97 -15.53 -16.12 -7.27
CA MET A 97 -16.55 -16.78 -8.10
C MET A 97 -16.34 -18.29 -8.27
N PHE A 98 -15.08 -18.74 -8.34
CA PHE A 98 -14.75 -20.17 -8.36
C PHE A 98 -14.81 -20.84 -6.98
N MET A 99 -14.73 -20.04 -5.89
CA MET A 99 -14.68 -20.53 -4.52
C MET A 99 -16.02 -20.47 -3.77
N THR A 100 -17.14 -20.48 -4.46
CA THR A 100 -18.50 -20.37 -3.89
C THR A 100 -18.89 -21.53 -2.97
N LYS A 101 -18.23 -22.68 -3.07
CA LYS A 101 -18.52 -23.86 -2.22
C LYS A 101 -17.63 -23.85 -0.97
N ASN A 102 -18.23 -24.01 0.22
CA ASN A 102 -17.51 -24.05 1.50
C ASN A 102 -16.84 -25.44 1.74
N THR A 103 -16.02 -25.89 0.79
CA THR A 103 -15.32 -27.18 0.83
C THR A 103 -13.96 -27.02 1.53
N ARG A 104 -13.40 -28.09 2.09
CA ARG A 104 -12.06 -28.10 2.70
C ARG A 104 -10.99 -27.57 1.73
N TRP A 105 -11.10 -27.86 0.45
CA TRP A 105 -10.20 -27.36 -0.61
C TRP A 105 -10.25 -25.83 -0.75
N HIS A 106 -11.42 -25.22 -0.68
CA HIS A 106 -11.55 -23.76 -0.77
C HIS A 106 -10.94 -23.05 0.46
N LYS A 107 -11.08 -23.67 1.66
CA LYS A 107 -10.41 -23.16 2.87
C LYS A 107 -8.87 -23.23 2.74
N LEU A 108 -8.35 -24.37 2.24
CA LEU A 108 -6.91 -24.53 2.02
C LEU A 108 -6.39 -23.51 1.01
N MET A 109 -7.05 -23.38 -0.15
CA MET A 109 -6.66 -22.38 -1.16
C MET A 109 -6.67 -20.96 -0.62
N ARG A 110 -7.70 -20.56 0.15
CA ARG A 110 -7.78 -19.24 0.77
C ARG A 110 -6.58 -19.01 1.71
N THR A 111 -6.25 -19.99 2.55
CA THR A 111 -5.10 -19.89 3.44
C THR A 111 -3.79 -19.78 2.66
N THR A 112 -3.59 -20.57 1.62
CA THR A 112 -2.39 -20.56 0.78
C THR A 112 -2.21 -19.21 0.07
N PHE A 113 -3.28 -18.65 -0.47
CA PHE A 113 -3.24 -17.33 -1.14
C PHE A 113 -3.09 -16.17 -0.15
N TYR A 114 -3.46 -16.35 1.11
CA TYR A 114 -3.25 -15.33 2.15
C TYR A 114 -1.81 -15.32 2.71
N LEU A 115 -1.09 -16.43 2.59
CA LEU A 115 0.28 -16.56 3.11
C LEU A 115 1.25 -15.45 2.63
N PRO A 116 1.31 -15.11 1.31
CA PRO A 116 2.19 -14.04 0.85
C PRO A 116 1.90 -12.68 1.49
N TYR A 117 0.63 -12.39 1.78
CA TYR A 117 0.23 -11.14 2.42
C TYR A 117 0.82 -10.99 3.84
N VAL A 118 0.87 -12.07 4.62
CA VAL A 118 1.40 -12.07 5.99
C VAL A 118 2.92 -11.90 6.03
N CYS A 119 3.62 -12.30 4.95
CA CYS A 119 5.06 -12.15 4.88
C CYS A 119 5.48 -10.66 4.88
N SER A 120 6.61 -10.37 5.53
CA SER A 120 7.21 -9.03 5.49
C SER A 120 7.46 -8.58 4.04
N MET A 121 7.11 -7.33 3.72
CA MET A 121 7.38 -6.77 2.38
C MET A 121 8.87 -6.78 2.04
N THR A 122 9.73 -6.53 3.02
CA THR A 122 11.19 -6.60 2.85
C THR A 122 11.65 -8.00 2.44
N ALA A 123 11.18 -9.03 3.14
CA ALA A 123 11.54 -10.43 2.82
C ALA A 123 11.05 -10.80 1.41
N VAL A 124 9.82 -10.45 1.05
CA VAL A 124 9.25 -10.69 -0.27
C VAL A 124 10.04 -9.95 -1.35
N SER A 125 10.42 -8.71 -1.12
CA SER A 125 11.20 -7.91 -2.08
C SER A 125 12.59 -8.49 -2.31
N ILE A 126 13.28 -8.94 -1.25
CA ILE A 126 14.58 -9.62 -1.36
C ILE A 126 14.43 -10.92 -2.14
N MET A 127 13.44 -11.75 -1.81
CA MET A 127 13.18 -13.01 -2.51
C MET A 127 12.96 -12.77 -4.02
N TRP A 128 12.08 -11.85 -4.40
CA TRP A 128 11.82 -11.55 -5.80
C TRP A 128 13.02 -10.91 -6.50
N SER A 129 13.79 -10.06 -5.82
CA SER A 129 15.00 -9.48 -6.38
C SER A 129 16.05 -10.53 -6.70
N MET A 130 16.18 -11.56 -5.87
CA MET A 130 17.07 -12.70 -6.13
C MET A 130 16.54 -13.59 -7.25
N LEU A 131 15.24 -13.91 -7.25
CA LEU A 131 14.63 -14.77 -8.27
C LEU A 131 14.69 -14.17 -9.68
N LEU A 132 14.49 -12.85 -9.78
CA LEU A 132 14.41 -12.10 -11.05
C LEU A 132 15.75 -11.49 -11.49
N ASN A 133 16.82 -11.69 -10.74
CA ASN A 133 18.11 -11.13 -11.07
C ASN A 133 18.60 -11.67 -12.43
N LYS A 134 18.92 -10.74 -13.34
CA LYS A 134 19.32 -11.09 -14.72
C LYS A 134 20.54 -12.02 -14.77
N ASN A 135 21.49 -11.88 -13.84
CA ASN A 135 22.80 -12.54 -13.93
C ASN A 135 22.84 -13.89 -13.20
N TYR A 136 22.12 -14.02 -12.08
CA TYR A 136 22.17 -15.22 -11.22
C TYR A 136 20.79 -15.68 -10.75
N GLY A 137 19.71 -15.07 -11.23
CA GLY A 137 18.36 -15.44 -10.82
C GLY A 137 17.91 -16.78 -11.37
N MET A 138 17.16 -17.51 -10.56
CA MET A 138 16.66 -18.84 -10.94
C MET A 138 15.71 -18.77 -12.15
N LEU A 139 14.83 -17.74 -12.21
CA LEU A 139 13.87 -17.58 -13.31
C LEU A 139 14.56 -17.33 -14.67
N PRO A 140 15.48 -16.36 -14.80
CA PRO A 140 16.24 -16.19 -16.04
C PRO A 140 17.05 -17.42 -16.43
N TYR A 141 17.62 -18.15 -15.46
CA TYR A 141 18.35 -19.39 -15.71
C TYR A 141 17.45 -20.48 -16.33
N LEU A 142 16.28 -20.74 -15.71
CA LEU A 142 15.34 -21.76 -16.19
C LEU A 142 14.77 -21.41 -17.56
N LEU A 143 14.40 -20.15 -17.79
CA LEU A 143 13.86 -19.69 -19.08
C LEU A 143 14.95 -19.70 -20.17
N GLY A 144 16.21 -19.40 -19.83
CA GLY A 144 17.35 -19.53 -20.73
C GLY A 144 17.56 -20.96 -21.23
N ARG A 145 17.28 -21.97 -20.39
CA ARG A 145 17.34 -23.40 -20.79
C ARG A 145 16.37 -23.78 -21.91
N ILE A 146 15.25 -23.10 -22.00
CA ILE A 146 14.23 -23.30 -23.05
C ILE A 146 14.32 -22.24 -24.16
N GLY A 147 15.46 -21.51 -24.23
CA GLY A 147 15.71 -20.54 -25.28
C GLY A 147 15.09 -19.16 -25.09
N ILE A 148 14.44 -18.88 -23.94
CA ILE A 148 13.80 -17.59 -23.65
C ILE A 148 14.79 -16.71 -22.89
N GLN A 149 15.26 -15.63 -23.53
CA GLN A 149 16.10 -14.64 -22.87
C GLN A 149 15.25 -13.60 -22.14
N MET A 150 15.30 -13.57 -20.81
CA MET A 150 14.62 -12.56 -20.01
C MET A 150 15.37 -11.22 -20.05
N PRO A 151 14.66 -10.10 -20.27
CA PRO A 151 15.22 -8.79 -20.04
C PRO A 151 15.50 -8.60 -18.53
N GLY A 152 16.30 -7.61 -18.17
CA GLY A 152 16.50 -7.24 -16.75
C GLY A 152 15.24 -6.65 -16.16
N LEU A 153 14.33 -7.47 -15.64
CA LEU A 153 12.99 -7.08 -15.23
C LEU A 153 12.98 -5.95 -14.17
N LEU A 154 13.93 -5.98 -13.24
CA LEU A 154 14.02 -4.96 -12.18
C LEU A 154 14.94 -3.78 -12.54
N THR A 155 15.74 -3.91 -13.59
CA THR A 155 16.72 -2.89 -14.00
C THR A 155 16.35 -2.18 -15.29
N SER A 156 15.33 -2.64 -15.99
CA SER A 156 14.84 -2.03 -17.22
C SER A 156 13.84 -0.92 -16.91
N THR A 157 13.97 0.20 -17.57
CA THR A 157 12.99 1.32 -17.49
C THR A 157 11.58 0.92 -17.93
N THR A 158 11.47 -0.04 -18.85
CA THR A 158 10.18 -0.51 -19.38
C THR A 158 9.56 -1.58 -18.49
N TRP A 159 10.37 -2.52 -17.97
CA TRP A 159 9.87 -3.71 -17.27
C TRP A 159 9.81 -3.58 -15.76
N ALA A 160 10.53 -2.60 -15.17
CA ALA A 160 10.59 -2.46 -13.72
C ALA A 160 9.20 -2.23 -13.11
N MET A 161 8.43 -1.28 -13.64
CA MET A 161 7.10 -0.96 -13.12
C MET A 161 6.10 -2.13 -13.27
N PRO A 162 5.93 -2.78 -14.43
CA PRO A 162 5.11 -3.97 -14.57
C PRO A 162 5.51 -5.09 -13.61
N THR A 163 6.80 -5.28 -13.37
CA THR A 163 7.30 -6.30 -12.44
C THR A 163 6.92 -5.98 -11.00
N VAL A 164 7.06 -4.73 -10.58
CA VAL A 164 6.64 -4.29 -9.24
C VAL A 164 5.14 -4.46 -9.06
N ILE A 165 4.33 -4.08 -10.07
CA ILE A 165 2.88 -4.28 -10.05
C ILE A 165 2.53 -5.77 -9.89
N PHE A 166 3.17 -6.64 -10.68
CA PHE A 166 2.97 -8.09 -10.57
C PHE A 166 3.25 -8.62 -9.16
N VAL A 167 4.40 -8.26 -8.58
CA VAL A 167 4.78 -8.68 -7.23
C VAL A 167 3.81 -8.15 -6.17
N THR A 168 3.36 -6.91 -6.30
CA THR A 168 2.44 -6.27 -5.35
C THR A 168 1.05 -6.91 -5.44
N VAL A 169 0.55 -7.13 -6.66
CA VAL A 169 -0.73 -7.83 -6.89
C VAL A 169 -0.65 -9.25 -6.34
N TRP A 170 0.42 -10.00 -6.65
CA TRP A 170 0.62 -11.36 -6.13
C TRP A 170 0.63 -11.40 -4.60
N LYS A 171 1.25 -10.41 -3.96
CA LYS A 171 1.28 -10.31 -2.50
C LYS A 171 -0.07 -9.92 -1.91
N GLY A 172 -0.77 -8.98 -2.54
CA GLY A 172 -1.97 -8.32 -1.99
C GLY A 172 -3.29 -9.02 -2.25
N PHE A 173 -3.42 -9.74 -3.38
CA PHE A 173 -4.72 -10.27 -3.81
C PHE A 173 -5.34 -11.27 -2.82
N GLY A 174 -4.53 -12.01 -2.05
CA GLY A 174 -5.03 -12.95 -1.04
C GLY A 174 -5.79 -12.28 0.11
N TYR A 175 -5.37 -11.09 0.51
CA TYR A 175 -6.13 -10.26 1.46
C TYR A 175 -7.48 -9.82 0.86
N THR A 176 -7.46 -9.28 -0.35
CA THR A 176 -8.66 -8.86 -1.08
C THR A 176 -9.62 -10.03 -1.30
N LEU A 177 -9.09 -11.20 -1.66
CA LEU A 177 -9.85 -12.46 -1.76
C LEU A 177 -10.55 -12.80 -0.44
N THR A 178 -9.87 -12.67 0.68
CA THR A 178 -10.43 -12.97 2.01
C THR A 178 -11.56 -12.02 2.36
N VAL A 179 -11.37 -10.72 2.15
CA VAL A 179 -12.38 -9.68 2.39
C VAL A 179 -13.62 -9.90 1.51
N LEU A 180 -13.42 -10.08 0.21
CA LEU A 180 -14.51 -10.30 -0.73
C LEU A 180 -15.27 -11.62 -0.45
N SER A 181 -14.56 -12.67 -0.07
CA SER A 181 -15.20 -13.94 0.27
C SER A 181 -15.98 -13.90 1.58
N ALA A 182 -15.66 -12.99 2.50
CA ALA A 182 -16.46 -12.76 3.71
C ALA A 182 -17.75 -11.97 3.42
N ALA A 183 -17.73 -11.13 2.38
CA ALA A 183 -18.89 -10.34 1.93
C ALA A 183 -19.80 -11.12 0.97
N ALA A 184 -19.30 -12.21 0.36
CA ALA A 184 -20.11 -13.04 -0.53
C ALA A 184 -21.17 -13.82 0.28
N PRO A 185 -22.44 -13.83 -0.14
CA PRO A 185 -23.48 -14.61 0.53
C PRO A 185 -23.09 -16.08 0.51
N THR A 186 -23.01 -16.68 1.70
CA THR A 186 -22.87 -18.14 1.83
C THR A 186 -24.19 -18.79 1.38
N PRO A 187 -24.18 -19.70 0.41
CA PRO A 187 -25.39 -20.45 0.03
C PRO A 187 -25.89 -21.31 1.17
#